data_bd8d9f2a3fede1666906b0912a876811
#
_entry.id   bd8d9f2a3fede1666906b0912a876811
#
_cell.length_a   1.000
_cell.length_b   1.000
_cell.length_c   1.000
_cell.angle_alpha   90.00
_cell.angle_beta   90.00
_cell.angle_gamma   90.00
#
_symmetry.space_group_name_H-M   'P 1'
#
loop_
_entity.id
_entity.type
_entity.pdbx_description
1 polymer ?
#
loop_
_entity_poly.entity_id
_entity_poly.type
_entity_poly.pdbx_seq_one_letter_code
_entity_poly.pdbx_strand_id
1 'polypeptide(L)'
;MRLIRTLFVAALAMGASLAHADDSAAVQRLTGLLNKAQTLTARFSQLTLDGSGTRLQETAGQLSLKRPGLFRWHTDAPNEQLLISNGEKVWPYDPDLEQVTIQKLDQRLTQTPALLLSGDISKISESFAITYKEGGNVVDFVLKPKTKDTLFDTLRLSFRSGKVNDMQMIDGVGQRTNILFFDVKMNEALDAKQFTFDVPPGVDVIQE
;
A
#
# COMPACT_ATOMS: atom_id res chain seq x y z
N MET A 1 -49.78 5.12 58.32
CA MET A 1 -48.44 4.63 58.16
C MET A 1 -48.36 3.74 56.94
N ARG A 2 -47.87 4.24 55.83
CA ARG A 2 -47.55 3.47 54.60
C ARG A 2 -46.16 3.88 54.12
N LEU A 3 -45.22 2.95 54.26
CA LEU A 3 -43.85 3.09 53.70
C LEU A 3 -43.90 2.87 52.18
N ILE A 4 -43.45 3.85 51.41
CA ILE A 4 -43.18 3.74 49.99
C ILE A 4 -41.68 3.40 49.85
N ARG A 5 -41.41 2.18 49.35
CA ARG A 5 -40.05 1.75 48.94
C ARG A 5 -39.80 2.24 47.50
N THR A 6 -38.90 3.18 47.36
CA THR A 6 -38.34 3.61 46.08
C THR A 6 -37.26 2.63 45.62
N LEU A 7 -37.51 1.87 44.56
CA LEU A 7 -36.49 1.07 43.87
C LEU A 7 -35.70 1.99 42.92
N PHE A 8 -34.42 2.11 43.17
CA PHE A 8 -33.47 2.74 42.27
C PHE A 8 -33.03 1.69 41.24
N VAL A 9 -33.46 1.82 39.97
CA VAL A 9 -32.92 1.03 38.85
C VAL A 9 -31.69 1.76 38.33
N ALA A 10 -30.51 1.24 38.64
CA ALA A 10 -29.27 1.66 38.01
C ALA A 10 -29.17 0.98 36.62
N ALA A 11 -29.48 1.73 35.57
CA ALA A 11 -29.23 1.30 34.23
C ALA A 11 -27.73 1.41 33.91
N LEU A 12 -27.05 0.27 33.79
CA LEU A 12 -25.65 0.15 33.41
C LEU A 12 -25.54 0.44 31.87
N ALA A 13 -25.06 1.61 31.55
CA ALA A 13 -24.69 1.95 30.15
C ALA A 13 -23.37 1.22 29.81
N MET A 14 -23.45 -0.02 29.35
CA MET A 14 -22.38 -0.70 28.60
C MET A 14 -22.62 -0.45 27.12
N GLY A 15 -21.99 0.54 26.57
CA GLY A 15 -22.07 0.85 25.17
C GLY A 15 -20.78 1.44 24.63
N ALA A 16 -20.24 0.81 23.62
CA ALA A 16 -19.30 1.33 22.64
C ALA A 16 -17.80 1.31 22.99
N SER A 17 -17.22 0.13 23.15
CA SER A 17 -15.76 -0.05 23.09
C SER A 17 -15.29 -1.05 22.02
N LEU A 18 -16.17 -1.55 21.16
CA LEU A 18 -15.84 -2.63 20.21
C LEU A 18 -15.14 -2.15 18.93
N ALA A 19 -15.33 -0.89 18.52
CA ALA A 19 -14.76 -0.41 17.25
C ALA A 19 -13.26 -0.07 17.34
N HIS A 20 -12.75 0.33 18.49
CA HIS A 20 -11.34 0.69 18.66
C HIS A 20 -10.41 -0.53 18.86
N ALA A 21 -10.95 -1.61 19.39
CA ALA A 21 -10.16 -2.84 19.59
C ALA A 21 -9.83 -3.53 18.25
N ASP A 22 -10.76 -3.47 17.30
CA ASP A 22 -10.61 -4.10 15.97
C ASP A 22 -9.53 -3.39 15.13
N ASP A 23 -9.50 -2.05 15.15
CA ASP A 23 -8.50 -1.24 14.41
C ASP A 23 -7.08 -1.49 14.96
N SER A 24 -6.91 -1.54 16.29
CA SER A 24 -5.61 -1.81 16.92
C SER A 24 -5.08 -3.22 16.60
N ALA A 25 -5.92 -4.24 16.62
CA ALA A 25 -5.53 -5.60 16.27
C ALA A 25 -5.16 -5.71 14.78
N ALA A 26 -5.91 -5.05 13.89
CA ALA A 26 -5.64 -5.00 12.46
C ALA A 26 -4.30 -4.31 12.16
N VAL A 27 -4.03 -3.18 12.82
CA VAL A 27 -2.74 -2.46 12.72
C VAL A 27 -1.58 -3.35 13.14
N GLN A 28 -1.67 -3.99 14.30
CA GLN A 28 -0.62 -4.89 14.80
C GLN A 28 -0.39 -6.08 13.85
N ARG A 29 -1.48 -6.66 13.34
CA ARG A 29 -1.41 -7.80 12.43
C ARG A 29 -0.75 -7.42 11.09
N LEU A 30 -1.14 -6.27 10.51
CA LEU A 30 -0.58 -5.77 9.26
C LEU A 30 0.90 -5.40 9.41
N THR A 31 1.24 -4.60 10.41
CA THR A 31 2.63 -4.19 10.66
C THR A 31 3.53 -5.39 10.95
N GLY A 32 3.01 -6.39 11.67
CA GLY A 32 3.72 -7.64 11.92
C GLY A 32 4.02 -8.44 10.64
N LEU A 33 3.13 -8.42 9.64
CA LEU A 33 3.38 -9.07 8.34
C LEU A 33 4.35 -8.26 7.49
N LEU A 34 4.17 -6.95 7.39
CA LEU A 34 5.02 -6.07 6.61
C LEU A 34 6.47 -6.04 7.13
N ASN A 35 6.66 -6.03 8.45
CA ASN A 35 7.99 -6.01 9.07
C ASN A 35 8.79 -7.31 8.90
N LYS A 36 8.16 -8.41 8.50
CA LYS A 36 8.88 -9.64 8.18
C LYS A 36 9.77 -9.50 6.94
N ALA A 37 9.47 -8.59 6.03
CA ALA A 37 10.21 -8.34 4.81
C ALA A 37 11.03 -7.05 4.93
N GLN A 38 12.34 -7.18 5.20
CA GLN A 38 13.29 -6.06 5.13
C GLN A 38 13.67 -5.75 3.69
N THR A 39 13.75 -6.78 2.85
CA THR A 39 13.84 -6.71 1.41
C THR A 39 12.78 -7.62 0.79
N LEU A 40 12.31 -7.26 -0.39
CA LEU A 40 11.37 -8.07 -1.16
C LEU A 40 11.65 -7.88 -2.65
N THR A 41 11.63 -8.98 -3.39
CA THR A 41 11.52 -8.97 -4.84
C THR A 41 10.30 -9.77 -5.26
N ALA A 42 9.67 -9.33 -6.33
CA ALA A 42 8.51 -10.02 -6.90
C ALA A 42 8.39 -9.68 -8.38
N ARG A 43 7.71 -10.55 -9.12
CA ARG A 43 7.07 -10.17 -10.37
C ARG A 43 5.63 -9.74 -10.07
N PHE A 44 5.06 -8.91 -10.93
CA PHE A 44 3.66 -8.52 -10.81
C PHE A 44 2.94 -8.57 -12.15
N SER A 45 1.62 -8.74 -12.08
CA SER A 45 0.67 -8.47 -13.15
C SER A 45 -0.34 -7.45 -12.63
N GLN A 46 -0.58 -6.41 -13.39
CA GLN A 46 -1.50 -5.33 -13.03
C GLN A 46 -2.62 -5.25 -14.06
N LEU A 47 -3.85 -5.16 -13.59
CA LEU A 47 -5.05 -4.95 -14.39
C LEU A 47 -5.79 -3.73 -13.86
N THR A 48 -6.02 -2.74 -14.71
CA THR A 48 -6.82 -1.55 -14.42
C THR A 48 -8.15 -1.62 -15.16
N LEU A 49 -9.23 -1.45 -14.40
CA LEU A 49 -10.62 -1.47 -14.87
C LEU A 49 -11.27 -0.13 -14.54
N ASP A 50 -12.15 0.37 -15.41
CA ASP A 50 -13.01 1.49 -15.07
C ASP A 50 -14.12 1.09 -14.05
N GLY A 51 -14.96 2.06 -13.65
CA GLY A 51 -16.06 1.83 -12.71
C GLY A 51 -17.12 0.85 -13.23
N SER A 52 -17.23 0.65 -14.54
CA SER A 52 -18.14 -0.32 -15.18
C SER A 52 -17.56 -1.74 -15.24
N GLY A 53 -16.25 -1.87 -15.00
CA GLY A 53 -15.49 -3.12 -15.12
C GLY A 53 -14.89 -3.34 -16.50
N THR A 54 -14.90 -2.32 -17.37
CA THR A 54 -14.19 -2.37 -18.65
C THR A 54 -12.70 -2.29 -18.43
N ARG A 55 -11.94 -3.14 -19.13
CA ARG A 55 -10.48 -3.12 -19.08
C ARG A 55 -9.92 -1.86 -19.71
N LEU A 56 -9.13 -1.11 -18.96
CA LEU A 56 -8.42 0.07 -19.43
C LEU A 56 -6.97 -0.27 -19.79
N GLN A 57 -6.29 -1.03 -18.93
CA GLN A 57 -4.87 -1.33 -19.08
C GLN A 57 -4.52 -2.66 -18.44
N GLU A 58 -3.60 -3.37 -19.04
CA GLU A 58 -2.96 -4.55 -18.48
C GLU A 58 -1.46 -4.44 -18.66
N THR A 59 -0.69 -4.57 -17.58
CA THR A 59 0.76 -4.49 -17.56
C THR A 59 1.34 -5.58 -16.68
N ALA A 60 2.63 -5.85 -16.85
CA ALA A 60 3.39 -6.76 -16.00
C ALA A 60 4.76 -6.15 -15.72
N GLY A 61 5.49 -6.72 -14.78
CA GLY A 61 6.81 -6.20 -14.48
C GLY A 61 7.44 -6.82 -13.23
N GLN A 62 8.39 -6.09 -12.69
CA GLN A 62 9.20 -6.53 -11.55
C GLN A 62 9.23 -5.44 -10.46
N LEU A 63 9.25 -5.89 -9.23
CA LEU A 63 9.37 -5.06 -8.04
C LEU A 63 10.59 -5.51 -7.24
N SER A 64 11.42 -4.55 -6.85
CA SER A 64 12.42 -4.71 -5.80
C SER A 64 12.21 -3.62 -4.76
N LEU A 65 12.25 -3.97 -3.49
CA LEU A 65 12.15 -3.00 -2.42
C LEU A 65 13.09 -3.36 -1.26
N LYS A 66 13.51 -2.33 -0.54
CA LYS A 66 14.29 -2.42 0.69
C LYS A 66 13.84 -1.32 1.65
N ARG A 67 13.51 -1.72 2.88
CA ARG A 67 13.10 -0.76 3.92
C ARG A 67 14.28 0.03 4.46
N PRO A 68 14.05 1.30 4.81
CA PRO A 68 12.84 2.09 4.60
C PRO A 68 12.87 2.85 3.26
N GLY A 69 11.77 2.80 2.52
CA GLY A 69 11.47 3.72 1.42
C GLY A 69 12.22 3.52 0.10
N LEU A 70 13.11 2.52 0.01
CA LEU A 70 13.79 2.20 -1.23
C LEU A 70 12.94 1.24 -2.04
N PHE A 71 12.66 1.59 -3.31
CA PHE A 71 11.97 0.70 -4.21
C PHE A 71 12.37 0.95 -5.67
N ARG A 72 12.24 -0.08 -6.48
CA ARG A 72 12.31 -0.07 -7.93
C ARG A 72 11.12 -0.84 -8.45
N TRP A 73 10.23 -0.14 -9.12
CA TRP A 73 9.07 -0.70 -9.80
C TRP A 73 9.29 -0.55 -11.30
N HIS A 74 9.45 -1.65 -12.00
CA HIS A 74 9.70 -1.68 -13.43
C HIS A 74 8.54 -2.35 -14.14
N THR A 75 7.84 -1.61 -14.98
CA THR A 75 6.79 -2.11 -15.87
C THR A 75 7.43 -2.49 -17.19
N ASP A 76 7.15 -3.70 -17.69
CA ASP A 76 7.69 -4.23 -18.92
C ASP A 76 7.04 -3.57 -20.16
N ALA A 77 7.72 -3.64 -21.33
CA ALA A 77 7.15 -3.24 -22.61
C ALA A 77 5.78 -3.94 -22.87
N PRO A 78 4.83 -3.37 -23.65
CA PRO A 78 5.00 -2.18 -24.51
C PRO A 78 4.85 -0.84 -23.79
N ASN A 79 4.43 -0.77 -22.56
CA ASN A 79 4.27 0.46 -21.80
C ASN A 79 5.37 0.53 -20.73
N GLU A 80 6.63 0.53 -21.15
CA GLU A 80 7.74 0.48 -20.23
C GLU A 80 7.75 1.73 -19.34
N GLN A 81 7.83 1.52 -18.05
CA GLN A 81 7.96 2.59 -17.07
C GLN A 81 8.84 2.13 -15.91
N LEU A 82 9.60 3.06 -15.38
CA LEU A 82 10.46 2.80 -14.26
C LEU A 82 10.25 3.83 -13.16
N LEU A 83 9.83 3.36 -12.00
CA LEU A 83 9.70 4.19 -10.81
C LEU A 83 10.74 3.73 -9.79
N ILE A 84 11.72 4.61 -9.50
CA ILE A 84 12.78 4.33 -8.54
C ILE A 84 12.68 5.29 -7.36
N SER A 85 12.97 4.82 -6.17
CA SER A 85 13.14 5.65 -4.98
C SER A 85 14.37 5.21 -4.17
N ASN A 86 15.12 6.21 -3.71
CA ASN A 86 16.21 6.02 -2.74
C ASN A 86 15.81 6.36 -1.30
N GLY A 87 14.51 6.54 -1.04
CA GLY A 87 13.96 6.93 0.26
C GLY A 87 13.83 8.43 0.49
N GLU A 88 14.47 9.27 -0.32
CA GLU A 88 14.39 10.75 -0.27
C GLU A 88 13.80 11.33 -1.54
N LYS A 89 14.24 10.81 -2.68
CA LYS A 89 13.80 11.21 -4.02
C LYS A 89 13.12 10.05 -4.72
N VAL A 90 12.27 10.37 -5.67
CA VAL A 90 11.67 9.42 -6.60
C VAL A 90 11.89 9.90 -8.02
N TRP A 91 12.15 8.94 -8.92
CA TRP A 91 12.40 9.12 -10.35
C TRP A 91 11.37 8.32 -11.15
N PRO A 92 10.20 8.91 -11.48
CA PRO A 92 9.36 8.39 -12.55
C PRO A 92 10.08 8.61 -13.89
N TYR A 93 10.44 7.54 -14.57
CA TYR A 93 11.07 7.57 -15.87
C TYR A 93 10.21 6.84 -16.89
N ASP A 94 9.94 7.51 -18.00
CA ASP A 94 9.22 7.01 -19.14
C ASP A 94 10.20 6.95 -20.35
N PRO A 95 10.66 5.75 -20.75
CA PRO A 95 11.59 5.58 -21.86
C PRO A 95 10.98 5.97 -23.21
N ASP A 96 9.66 5.77 -23.41
CA ASP A 96 8.99 6.09 -24.67
C ASP A 96 8.90 7.59 -24.91
N LEU A 97 8.80 8.38 -23.83
CA LEU A 97 8.83 9.84 -23.86
C LEU A 97 10.25 10.41 -23.72
N GLU A 98 11.25 9.57 -23.47
CA GLU A 98 12.62 9.98 -23.12
C GLU A 98 12.64 11.03 -21.98
N GLN A 99 11.78 10.85 -20.96
CA GLN A 99 11.56 11.84 -19.91
C GLN A 99 11.69 11.23 -18.53
N VAL A 100 12.37 11.95 -17.63
CA VAL A 100 12.41 11.64 -16.20
C VAL A 100 12.00 12.86 -15.38
N THR A 101 11.14 12.64 -14.38
CA THR A 101 10.86 13.64 -13.35
C THR A 101 11.68 13.31 -12.13
N ILE A 102 12.36 14.32 -11.55
CA ILE A 102 13.08 14.20 -10.29
C ILE A 102 12.31 14.98 -9.25
N GLN A 103 11.71 14.29 -8.28
CA GLN A 103 10.92 14.93 -7.24
C GLN A 103 11.24 14.36 -5.86
N LYS A 104 10.93 15.14 -4.83
CA LYS A 104 11.01 14.66 -3.47
C LYS A 104 9.97 13.57 -3.24
N LEU A 105 10.37 12.46 -2.62
CA LEU A 105 9.43 11.40 -2.27
C LEU A 105 8.40 11.92 -1.27
N ASP A 106 7.12 11.89 -1.64
CA ASP A 106 6.04 12.13 -0.69
C ASP A 106 5.94 10.92 0.24
N GLN A 107 6.28 11.12 1.50
CA GLN A 107 6.30 10.07 2.53
C GLN A 107 4.90 9.66 3.00
N ARG A 108 3.83 10.33 2.53
CA ARG A 108 2.47 9.95 2.88
C ARG A 108 2.11 8.63 2.20
N LEU A 109 1.76 7.64 3.00
CA LEU A 109 1.35 6.32 2.51
C LEU A 109 0.12 6.38 1.58
N THR A 110 -0.72 7.42 1.75
CA THR A 110 -1.91 7.65 0.94
C THR A 110 -1.62 8.22 -0.44
N GLN A 111 -0.43 8.79 -0.65
CA GLN A 111 0.01 9.37 -1.92
C GLN A 111 1.00 8.48 -2.67
N THR A 112 1.65 7.55 -1.97
CA THR A 112 2.61 6.65 -2.59
C THR A 112 2.33 5.21 -2.13
N PRO A 113 1.42 4.47 -2.80
CA PRO A 113 1.04 3.12 -2.38
C PRO A 113 2.20 2.13 -2.24
N ALA A 114 3.28 2.30 -3.04
CA ALA A 114 4.49 1.49 -2.92
C ALA A 114 5.16 1.60 -1.53
N LEU A 115 4.97 2.72 -0.82
CA LEU A 115 5.47 2.91 0.55
C LEU A 115 4.79 2.01 1.57
N LEU A 116 3.58 1.49 1.31
CA LEU A 116 2.99 0.47 2.18
C LEU A 116 3.85 -0.78 2.25
N LEU A 117 4.54 -1.12 1.16
CA LEU A 117 5.42 -2.27 1.09
C LEU A 117 6.87 -1.95 1.50
N SER A 118 7.35 -0.72 1.30
CA SER A 118 8.75 -0.33 1.50
C SER A 118 8.99 0.74 2.57
N GLY A 119 8.00 1.59 2.88
CA GLY A 119 8.14 2.77 3.73
C GLY A 119 8.12 2.50 5.23
N ASP A 120 8.12 3.58 5.98
CA ASP A 120 7.89 3.56 7.42
C ASP A 120 6.40 3.38 7.71
N ILE A 121 6.06 2.22 8.25
CA ILE A 121 4.70 1.85 8.59
C ILE A 121 4.34 2.08 10.07
N SER A 122 5.24 2.69 10.85
CA SER A 122 4.98 2.97 12.27
C SER A 122 3.76 3.87 12.49
N LYS A 123 3.47 4.74 11.50
CA LYS A 123 2.35 5.67 11.49
C LYS A 123 1.17 5.23 10.63
N ILE A 124 1.09 3.95 10.25
CA ILE A 124 0.04 3.48 9.36
C ILE A 124 -1.37 3.72 9.94
N SER A 125 -1.52 3.63 11.25
CA SER A 125 -2.77 3.91 11.97
C SER A 125 -3.17 5.40 11.95
N GLU A 126 -2.21 6.32 11.76
CA GLU A 126 -2.52 7.74 11.58
C GLU A 126 -3.13 8.01 10.21
N SER A 127 -2.68 7.26 9.19
CA SER A 127 -3.08 7.44 7.80
C SER A 127 -4.37 6.69 7.44
N PHE A 128 -4.62 5.52 8.07
CA PHE A 128 -5.70 4.61 7.67
C PHE A 128 -6.54 4.11 8.84
N ALA A 129 -7.83 3.94 8.58
CA ALA A 129 -8.68 3.01 9.30
C ALA A 129 -8.50 1.62 8.68
N ILE A 130 -8.14 0.61 9.49
CA ILE A 130 -7.74 -0.71 9.01
C ILE A 130 -8.66 -1.77 9.58
N THR A 131 -9.18 -2.61 8.71
CA THR A 131 -9.89 -3.82 9.11
C THR A 131 -9.24 -5.03 8.44
N TYR A 132 -9.44 -6.23 8.99
CA TYR A 132 -8.91 -7.44 8.38
C TYR A 132 -9.85 -8.63 8.56
N LYS A 133 -9.66 -9.62 7.69
CA LYS A 133 -10.22 -10.96 7.80
C LYS A 133 -9.11 -11.97 7.61
N GLU A 134 -9.14 -13.04 8.38
CA GLU A 134 -8.15 -14.11 8.31
C GLU A 134 -8.87 -15.45 8.20
N GLY A 135 -8.39 -16.31 7.30
CA GLY A 135 -8.94 -17.64 7.09
C GLY A 135 -7.93 -18.57 6.40
N GLY A 136 -7.65 -19.70 7.02
CA GLY A 136 -6.62 -20.63 6.52
C GLY A 136 -5.25 -19.97 6.50
N ASN A 137 -4.64 -19.88 5.30
CA ASN A 137 -3.33 -19.24 5.11
C ASN A 137 -3.42 -17.84 4.50
N VAL A 138 -4.62 -17.25 4.42
CA VAL A 138 -4.87 -15.94 3.82
C VAL A 138 -5.24 -14.93 4.91
N VAL A 139 -4.70 -13.71 4.78
CA VAL A 139 -5.07 -12.55 5.57
C VAL A 139 -5.33 -11.39 4.63
N ASP A 140 -6.55 -10.87 4.63
CA ASP A 140 -7.00 -9.75 3.81
C ASP A 140 -7.18 -8.52 4.69
N PHE A 141 -6.53 -7.43 4.32
CA PHE A 141 -6.69 -6.13 4.97
C PHE A 141 -7.45 -5.18 4.05
N VAL A 142 -8.28 -4.34 4.64
CA VAL A 142 -8.91 -3.20 3.97
C VAL A 142 -8.47 -1.94 4.70
N LEU A 143 -7.82 -1.04 3.97
CA LEU A 143 -7.30 0.22 4.43
C LEU A 143 -8.12 1.35 3.79
N LYS A 144 -8.71 2.19 4.63
CA LYS A 144 -9.42 3.40 4.19
C LYS A 144 -8.67 4.62 4.67
N PRO A 145 -8.24 5.53 3.78
CA PRO A 145 -7.61 6.77 4.17
C PRO A 145 -8.47 7.57 5.15
N LYS A 146 -7.84 8.18 6.16
CA LYS A 146 -8.51 9.06 7.14
C LYS A 146 -8.64 10.50 6.64
N THR A 147 -7.90 10.85 5.58
CA THR A 147 -7.93 12.15 4.91
C THR A 147 -8.59 12.03 3.54
N LYS A 148 -9.02 13.15 2.94
CA LYS A 148 -9.64 13.18 1.61
C LYS A 148 -8.65 13.45 0.48
N ASP A 149 -7.47 13.97 0.78
CA ASP A 149 -6.40 14.22 -0.19
C ASP A 149 -5.60 12.92 -0.37
N THR A 150 -6.11 12.03 -1.23
CA THR A 150 -5.57 10.69 -1.42
C THR A 150 -5.78 10.22 -2.85
N LEU A 151 -4.90 9.35 -3.34
CA LEU A 151 -4.99 8.76 -4.68
C LEU A 151 -6.06 7.65 -4.80
N PHE A 152 -6.57 7.17 -3.66
CA PHE A 152 -7.56 6.08 -3.63
C PHE A 152 -8.46 6.21 -2.41
N ASP A 153 -9.69 5.72 -2.53
CA ASP A 153 -10.68 5.67 -1.44
C ASP A 153 -10.55 4.39 -0.62
N THR A 154 -10.11 3.33 -1.26
CA THR A 154 -9.91 2.03 -0.60
C THR A 154 -8.69 1.34 -1.18
N LEU A 155 -7.87 0.78 -0.28
CA LEU A 155 -6.81 -0.12 -0.62
C LEU A 155 -7.03 -1.45 0.10
N ARG A 156 -7.05 -2.54 -0.66
CA ARG A 156 -7.01 -3.90 -0.11
C ARG A 156 -5.60 -4.46 -0.29
N LEU A 157 -5.08 -5.11 0.74
CA LEU A 157 -3.80 -5.78 0.72
C LEU A 157 -3.96 -7.20 1.25
N SER A 158 -3.59 -8.19 0.45
CA SER A 158 -3.74 -9.59 0.76
C SER A 158 -2.39 -10.26 0.96
N PHE A 159 -2.32 -11.11 1.96
CA PHE A 159 -1.17 -11.97 2.24
C PHE A 159 -1.59 -13.42 2.16
N ARG A 160 -0.74 -14.25 1.57
CA ARG A 160 -0.88 -15.72 1.55
C ARG A 160 0.36 -16.36 2.13
N SER A 161 0.18 -17.20 3.15
CA SER A 161 1.30 -17.82 3.87
C SER A 161 2.37 -16.82 4.36
N GLY A 162 1.93 -15.63 4.76
CA GLY A 162 2.77 -14.55 5.27
C GLY A 162 3.53 -13.74 4.23
N LYS A 163 3.38 -13.99 2.93
CA LYS A 163 3.93 -13.21 1.82
C LYS A 163 2.83 -12.35 1.19
N VAL A 164 3.18 -11.17 0.70
CA VAL A 164 2.24 -10.36 -0.08
C VAL A 164 1.79 -11.15 -1.30
N ASN A 165 0.48 -11.14 -1.57
CA ASN A 165 -0.15 -11.89 -2.65
C ASN A 165 -0.80 -10.97 -3.67
N ASP A 166 -1.61 -10.02 -3.23
CA ASP A 166 -2.24 -9.06 -4.11
C ASP A 166 -2.50 -7.72 -3.42
N MET A 167 -2.64 -6.68 -4.23
CA MET A 167 -3.04 -5.34 -3.83
C MET A 167 -4.13 -4.86 -4.78
N GLN A 168 -5.20 -4.28 -4.25
CA GLN A 168 -6.25 -3.64 -5.04
C GLN A 168 -6.46 -2.22 -4.53
N MET A 169 -6.49 -1.27 -5.45
CA MET A 169 -6.84 0.12 -5.18
C MET A 169 -8.15 0.45 -5.89
N ILE A 170 -9.00 1.23 -5.22
CA ILE A 170 -10.23 1.80 -5.79
C ILE A 170 -10.16 3.30 -5.56
N ASP A 171 -10.20 4.07 -6.64
CA ASP A 171 -10.17 5.53 -6.58
C ASP A 171 -11.57 6.16 -6.46
N GLY A 172 -11.62 7.49 -6.34
CA GLY A 172 -12.85 8.26 -6.16
C GLY A 172 -13.82 8.24 -7.36
N VAL A 173 -13.39 7.77 -8.54
CA VAL A 173 -14.25 7.59 -9.72
C VAL A 173 -14.64 6.13 -9.96
N GLY A 174 -14.24 5.24 -9.01
CA GLY A 174 -14.56 3.82 -9.07
C GLY A 174 -13.62 3.00 -9.96
N GLN A 175 -12.53 3.58 -10.46
CA GLN A 175 -11.51 2.83 -11.17
C GLN A 175 -10.82 1.86 -10.22
N ARG A 176 -10.56 0.65 -10.68
CA ARG A 176 -9.96 -0.42 -9.88
C ARG A 176 -8.63 -0.84 -10.50
N THR A 177 -7.55 -0.71 -9.74
CA THR A 177 -6.24 -1.26 -10.10
C THR A 177 -5.97 -2.48 -9.23
N ASN A 178 -5.83 -3.63 -9.87
CA ASN A 178 -5.52 -4.90 -9.23
C ASN A 178 -4.10 -5.30 -9.58
N ILE A 179 -3.27 -5.59 -8.58
CA ILE A 179 -1.89 -6.01 -8.74
C ILE A 179 -1.75 -7.38 -8.07
N LEU A 180 -1.39 -8.38 -8.83
CA LEU A 180 -1.07 -9.72 -8.34
C LEU A 180 0.44 -9.88 -8.29
N PHE A 181 0.98 -10.29 -7.14
CA PHE A 181 2.41 -10.57 -6.95
C PHE A 181 2.69 -12.07 -7.00
N PHE A 182 3.75 -12.43 -7.70
CA PHE A 182 4.22 -13.81 -7.80
C PHE A 182 5.75 -13.86 -7.75
N ASP A 183 6.31 -15.05 -7.55
CA ASP A 183 7.74 -15.27 -7.35
C ASP A 183 8.31 -14.41 -6.18
N VAL A 184 7.50 -14.22 -5.14
CA VAL A 184 7.84 -13.36 -4.01
C VAL A 184 8.97 -13.98 -3.18
N LYS A 185 10.11 -13.27 -3.13
CA LYS A 185 11.26 -13.59 -2.29
C LYS A 185 11.45 -12.48 -1.26
N MET A 186 11.76 -12.86 -0.04
CA MET A 186 11.94 -11.93 1.06
C MET A 186 13.31 -12.13 1.70
N ASN A 187 13.88 -11.02 2.17
CA ASN A 187 15.12 -10.98 2.95
C ASN A 187 16.36 -11.49 2.19
N GLU A 188 16.32 -11.45 0.85
CA GLU A 188 17.52 -11.65 0.03
C GLU A 188 18.36 -10.37 -0.01
N ALA A 189 19.67 -10.50 -0.17
CA ALA A 189 20.56 -9.35 -0.32
C ALA A 189 20.26 -8.62 -1.65
N LEU A 190 20.05 -7.31 -1.59
CA LEU A 190 19.85 -6.47 -2.77
C LEU A 190 20.96 -5.44 -2.89
N ASP A 191 21.49 -5.28 -4.11
CA ASP A 191 22.48 -4.24 -4.41
C ASP A 191 21.83 -2.86 -4.26
N ALA A 192 22.46 -1.98 -3.50
CA ALA A 192 21.99 -0.61 -3.29
C ALA A 192 21.90 0.21 -4.60
N LYS A 193 22.70 -0.14 -5.61
CA LYS A 193 22.67 0.50 -6.94
C LYS A 193 21.33 0.36 -7.64
N GLN A 194 20.50 -0.65 -7.30
CA GLN A 194 19.16 -0.81 -7.88
C GLN A 194 18.22 0.34 -7.53
N PHE A 195 18.51 1.08 -6.46
CA PHE A 195 17.66 2.15 -5.92
C PHE A 195 18.22 3.55 -6.23
N THR A 196 19.12 3.66 -7.19
CA THR A 196 19.60 4.92 -7.76
C THR A 196 19.26 4.96 -9.24
N PHE A 197 19.09 6.17 -9.78
CA PHE A 197 18.81 6.39 -11.19
C PHE A 197 19.85 7.32 -11.78
N ASP A 198 20.61 6.81 -12.75
CA ASP A 198 21.53 7.60 -13.56
C ASP A 198 20.76 7.99 -14.83
N VAL A 199 20.57 9.30 -15.04
CA VAL A 199 19.83 9.81 -16.21
C VAL A 199 20.56 9.44 -17.51
N PRO A 200 19.93 8.70 -18.43
CA PRO A 200 20.53 8.37 -19.71
C PRO A 200 20.80 9.64 -20.56
N PRO A 201 21.81 9.62 -21.44
CA PRO A 201 22.05 10.73 -22.35
C PRO A 201 20.85 10.98 -23.24
N GLY A 202 20.46 12.24 -23.42
CA GLY A 202 19.34 12.65 -24.29
C GLY A 202 17.96 12.66 -23.64
N VAL A 203 17.86 12.22 -22.38
CA VAL A 203 16.60 12.22 -21.63
C VAL A 203 16.31 13.62 -21.10
N ASP A 204 15.08 14.08 -21.28
CA ASP A 204 14.58 15.32 -20.71
C ASP A 204 14.38 15.17 -19.19
N VAL A 205 14.89 16.15 -18.42
CA VAL A 205 14.82 16.14 -16.95
C VAL A 205 13.90 17.23 -16.46
N ILE A 206 12.80 16.83 -15.83
CA ILE A 206 11.91 17.72 -15.09
C ILE A 206 12.29 17.66 -13.60
N GLN A 207 12.40 18.81 -12.96
CA GLN A 207 12.65 18.92 -11.51
C GLN A 207 11.47 19.61 -10.81
N GLU A 208 10.94 18.97 -9.78
CA GLU A 208 9.84 19.48 -8.94
C GLU A 208 10.27 19.60 -7.46
#